data_f67615eda7e78c4b20c65a0b3cc46727
#
_entry.id   f67615eda7e78c4b20c65a0b3cc46727
#
_cell.length_a   1.000
_cell.length_b   1.000
_cell.length_c   1.000
_cell.angle_alpha   90.00
_cell.angle_beta   90.00
_cell.angle_gamma   90.00
#
_symmetry.space_group_name_H-M   'P 1'
#
loop_
_entity.id
_entity.type
_entity.pdbx_description
1 polymer ?
#
loop_
_entity_poly.entity_id
_entity_poly.type
_entity_poly.pdbx_seq_one_letter_code
_entity_poly.pdbx_strand_id
1 'polypeptide(L)'
;ALSSAASDVYKRQVDNDCVILVNHREVGQHSGGYWPFSLDITDYLQDGENTLHVAVQDASDCGIQARGKQKLTPGGMFYPAQSGIWQTVWLERVPDCYVQELTITPDVPTRTVRFAVSVSSDCLVTFRVTADGREVALARNTAVHHQASVALKLPEEALHCWSPDDPFLYDVEISLPEDKVESYFAMRQWTCQPDAHGIPRFCLNGQPILLNGLLDQGYWVDGLYTPPSDEAVVNELQRVKALGFNLLRKHAKIEPQRWYYPVSYTHLTLPTIR
;
A
#
# COMPACT_ATOMS: atom_id res chain seq x y z
N ALA A 1 4.24 -18.60 23.89
CA ALA A 1 5.45 -19.30 23.46
C ALA A 1 5.54 -19.23 21.94
N LEU A 2 6.55 -18.55 21.44
CA LEU A 2 6.87 -18.55 20.01
C LEU A 2 7.63 -19.86 19.73
N SER A 3 7.03 -20.79 19.02
CA SER A 3 7.67 -22.00 18.56
C SER A 3 8.34 -21.74 17.20
N SER A 4 9.27 -22.59 16.81
CA SER A 4 10.20 -22.55 15.69
C SER A 4 9.63 -22.44 14.26
N ALA A 5 8.77 -21.49 13.99
CA ALA A 5 8.39 -21.10 12.62
C ALA A 5 8.92 -19.70 12.34
N ALA A 6 9.27 -19.42 11.10
CA ALA A 6 9.75 -18.12 10.67
C ALA A 6 8.86 -16.97 11.16
N SER A 7 9.45 -15.90 11.65
CA SER A 7 8.71 -14.75 12.16
C SER A 7 9.31 -13.48 11.58
N ASP A 8 8.50 -12.72 10.86
CA ASP A 8 8.89 -11.44 10.28
C ASP A 8 8.42 -10.28 11.14
N VAL A 9 9.26 -9.28 11.34
CA VAL A 9 8.85 -8.00 11.91
C VAL A 9 8.63 -7.02 10.77
N TYR A 10 7.37 -6.69 10.51
CA TYR A 10 7.03 -5.65 9.55
C TYR A 10 6.99 -4.31 10.27
N LYS A 11 7.95 -3.45 9.94
CA LYS A 11 7.92 -2.05 10.36
C LYS A 11 7.69 -1.20 9.14
N ARG A 12 6.58 -0.49 9.16
CA ARG A 12 6.33 0.49 8.12
C ARG A 12 6.85 1.82 8.61
N GLN A 13 7.96 2.27 8.11
CA GLN A 13 8.47 3.63 8.16
C GLN A 13 8.82 4.17 9.56
N VAL A 14 10.09 4.37 9.69
CA VAL A 14 10.71 5.10 10.80
C VAL A 14 11.35 6.35 10.22
N ASP A 15 11.03 7.52 10.73
CA ASP A 15 11.62 8.78 10.30
C ASP A 15 12.84 9.10 11.17
N ASN A 16 14.05 9.04 10.67
CA ASN A 16 14.54 8.74 9.32
C ASN A 16 15.38 7.47 9.26
N ASP A 17 16.50 7.38 9.98
CA ASP A 17 17.42 6.26 10.03
C ASP A 17 17.18 5.44 11.28
N CYS A 18 17.23 4.12 11.19
CA CYS A 18 17.11 3.30 12.39
C CYS A 18 17.95 2.03 12.34
N VAL A 19 18.34 1.58 13.53
CA VAL A 19 18.95 0.28 13.80
C VAL A 19 17.98 -0.53 14.65
N ILE A 20 17.77 -1.77 14.26
CA ILE A 20 16.84 -2.70 14.89
C ILE A 20 17.62 -3.79 15.60
N LEU A 21 17.35 -3.97 16.91
CA LEU A 21 17.94 -5.03 17.70
C LEU A 21 16.84 -5.90 18.32
N VAL A 22 17.06 -7.20 18.29
CA VAL A 22 16.26 -8.20 19.01
C VAL A 22 17.19 -8.87 20.02
N ASN A 23 16.78 -8.88 21.29
CA ASN A 23 17.58 -9.46 22.39
C ASN A 23 19.03 -8.96 22.40
N HIS A 24 19.20 -7.63 22.20
CA HIS A 24 20.49 -6.93 22.13
C HIS A 24 21.39 -7.30 20.93
N ARG A 25 20.89 -8.09 19.98
CA ARG A 25 21.61 -8.44 18.74
C ARG A 25 21.03 -7.61 17.60
N GLU A 26 21.89 -6.96 16.82
CA GLU A 26 21.46 -6.23 15.63
C GLU A 26 20.91 -7.18 14.57
N VAL A 27 19.69 -6.88 14.09
CA VAL A 27 19.00 -7.63 13.04
C VAL A 27 19.12 -6.92 11.71
N GLY A 28 19.11 -5.59 11.71
CA GLY A 28 19.22 -4.81 10.50
C GLY A 28 19.10 -3.31 10.72
N GLN A 29 19.23 -2.59 9.62
CA GLN A 29 19.15 -1.13 9.56
C GLN A 29 18.22 -0.71 8.45
N HIS A 30 17.65 0.48 8.57
CA HIS A 30 16.83 1.08 7.54
C HIS A 30 17.05 2.59 7.48
N SER A 31 16.96 3.15 6.27
CA SER A 31 17.04 4.59 6.00
C SER A 31 15.86 5.00 5.13
N GLY A 32 15.21 6.11 5.47
CA GLY A 32 14.14 6.72 4.67
C GLY A 32 12.78 6.70 5.33
N GLY A 33 12.27 7.89 5.66
CA GLY A 33 11.04 8.10 6.45
C GLY A 33 9.74 7.69 5.75
N TYR A 34 9.75 7.26 4.47
CA TYR A 34 8.52 6.93 3.70
C TYR A 34 8.51 5.53 3.09
N TRP A 35 9.56 4.72 3.30
CA TRP A 35 9.66 3.38 2.75
C TRP A 35 9.41 2.32 3.81
N PRO A 36 8.48 1.39 3.58
CA PRO A 36 8.29 0.26 4.47
C PRO A 36 9.47 -0.70 4.35
N PHE A 37 9.74 -1.43 5.42
CA PHE A 37 10.72 -2.51 5.44
C PHE A 37 10.26 -3.65 6.34
N SER A 38 10.78 -4.84 6.09
CA SER A 38 10.58 -6.04 6.88
C SER A 38 11.91 -6.69 7.20
N LEU A 39 11.97 -7.37 8.34
CA LEU A 39 13.15 -8.10 8.79
C LEU A 39 12.71 -9.47 9.31
N ASP A 40 13.40 -10.52 8.90
CA ASP A 40 13.27 -11.83 9.51
C ASP A 40 14.04 -11.83 10.83
N ILE A 41 13.34 -12.15 11.91
CA ILE A 41 13.92 -12.18 13.25
C ILE A 41 13.99 -13.58 13.86
N THR A 42 13.69 -14.62 13.09
CA THR A 42 13.57 -16.00 13.54
C THR A 42 14.79 -16.44 14.35
N ASP A 43 16.00 -16.22 13.84
CA ASP A 43 17.26 -16.62 14.47
C ASP A 43 17.65 -15.77 15.70
N TYR A 44 16.90 -14.73 15.99
CA TYR A 44 17.15 -13.80 17.10
C TYR A 44 16.20 -14.01 18.27
N LEU A 45 15.14 -14.79 18.06
CA LEU A 45 14.15 -15.08 19.09
C LEU A 45 14.67 -16.14 20.07
N GLN A 46 14.16 -16.08 21.30
CA GLN A 46 14.40 -17.03 22.37
C GLN A 46 13.07 -17.43 23.00
N ASP A 47 13.07 -18.54 23.73
CA ASP A 47 11.90 -18.95 24.49
C ASP A 47 11.56 -17.92 25.58
N GLY A 48 10.28 -17.61 25.71
CA GLY A 48 9.77 -16.64 26.68
C GLY A 48 9.77 -15.21 26.19
N GLU A 49 10.24 -14.28 27.01
CA GLU A 49 10.21 -12.85 26.72
C GLU A 49 11.32 -12.47 25.74
N ASN A 50 10.94 -11.72 24.71
CA ASN A 50 11.86 -11.16 23.72
C ASN A 50 11.77 -9.64 23.72
N THR A 51 12.92 -8.98 23.63
CA THR A 51 13.00 -7.53 23.65
C THR A 51 13.37 -6.99 22.29
N LEU A 52 12.56 -6.07 21.78
CA LEU A 52 12.77 -5.35 20.51
C LEU A 52 13.18 -3.90 20.81
N HIS A 53 14.37 -3.52 20.37
CA HIS A 53 14.84 -2.13 20.44
C HIS A 53 14.92 -1.54 19.04
N VAL A 54 14.48 -0.29 18.90
CA VAL A 54 14.61 0.51 17.68
C VAL A 54 15.33 1.79 18.05
N ALA A 55 16.60 1.87 17.69
CA ALA A 55 17.38 3.10 17.83
C ALA A 55 17.14 3.95 16.59
N VAL A 56 16.69 5.19 16.77
CA VAL A 56 16.33 6.10 15.69
C VAL A 56 17.24 7.32 15.72
N GLN A 57 17.70 7.72 14.53
CA GLN A 57 18.37 8.98 14.29
C GLN A 57 17.66 9.72 13.17
N ASP A 58 17.28 10.97 13.44
CA ASP A 58 16.64 11.83 12.45
C ASP A 58 17.28 13.22 12.48
N ALA A 59 17.72 13.68 11.32
CA ALA A 59 18.28 15.01 11.14
C ALA A 59 17.19 16.09 11.01
N SER A 60 15.91 15.71 11.08
CA SER A 60 14.73 16.58 11.00
C SER A 60 14.76 17.51 9.78
N ASP A 61 15.03 18.81 9.97
CA ASP A 61 15.08 19.79 8.88
C ASP A 61 16.51 20.11 8.39
N CYS A 62 17.51 19.37 8.87
CA CYS A 62 18.89 19.42 8.40
C CYS A 62 19.16 18.32 7.36
N GLY A 63 19.97 18.57 6.35
CA GLY A 63 20.34 17.57 5.35
C GLY A 63 19.41 17.49 4.14
N ILE A 64 19.53 16.39 3.38
CA ILE A 64 18.88 16.19 2.07
C ILE A 64 17.79 15.11 2.07
N GLN A 65 17.52 14.48 3.22
CA GLN A 65 16.51 13.44 3.35
C GLN A 65 15.10 13.97 3.01
N ALA A 66 14.24 13.07 2.55
CA ALA A 66 12.84 13.37 2.31
C ALA A 66 12.13 13.55 3.66
N ARG A 67 11.68 14.76 3.96
CA ARG A 67 11.09 15.15 5.25
C ARG A 67 9.73 15.84 5.13
N GLY A 68 9.19 15.94 3.91
CA GLY A 68 7.97 16.70 3.69
C GLY A 68 8.14 18.19 4.03
N LYS A 69 7.16 18.76 4.73
CA LYS A 69 7.18 20.14 5.19
C LYS A 69 7.49 20.28 6.67
N GLN A 70 8.34 19.42 7.20
CA GLN A 70 8.75 19.45 8.60
C GLN A 70 9.83 20.50 8.85
N LYS A 71 9.72 21.19 9.98
CA LYS A 71 10.75 22.10 10.52
C LYS A 71 10.80 22.05 12.04
N LEU A 72 12.03 22.15 12.60
CA LEU A 72 12.23 22.26 14.04
C LEU A 72 11.61 23.55 14.60
N THR A 73 11.64 24.63 13.81
CA THR A 73 10.93 25.87 14.13
C THR A 73 9.79 26.05 13.12
N PRO A 74 8.58 25.52 13.42
CA PRO A 74 7.45 25.58 12.51
C PRO A 74 6.93 27.00 12.33
N GLY A 75 6.31 27.27 11.18
CA GLY A 75 5.68 28.54 10.87
C GLY A 75 5.40 28.70 9.39
N GLY A 76 4.45 29.57 9.05
CA GLY A 76 3.97 29.73 7.68
C GLY A 76 3.39 28.42 7.13
N MET A 77 4.03 27.87 6.08
CA MET A 77 3.60 26.61 5.44
C MET A 77 4.25 25.35 6.04
N PHE A 78 5.06 25.47 7.09
CA PHE A 78 5.81 24.36 7.67
C PHE A 78 5.18 23.88 8.96
N TYR A 79 5.17 22.56 9.13
CA TYR A 79 4.66 21.84 10.31
C TYR A 79 5.79 21.50 11.29
N PRO A 80 5.45 21.21 12.56
CA PRO A 80 6.42 20.70 13.52
C PRO A 80 7.10 19.45 12.99
N ALA A 81 8.40 19.34 13.25
CA ALA A 81 9.15 18.12 12.97
C ALA A 81 8.74 17.02 13.93
N GLN A 82 8.74 15.80 13.43
CA GLN A 82 8.56 14.58 14.21
C GLN A 82 9.64 13.58 13.82
N SER A 83 9.96 12.68 14.72
CA SER A 83 10.97 11.65 14.50
C SER A 83 10.49 10.32 15.06
N GLY A 84 10.99 9.22 14.52
CA GLY A 84 10.72 7.90 15.03
C GLY A 84 9.62 7.15 14.30
N ILE A 85 9.00 6.22 15.02
CA ILE A 85 8.00 5.31 14.45
C ILE A 85 6.66 6.04 14.32
N TRP A 86 6.23 6.31 13.09
CA TRP A 86 4.96 6.99 12.84
C TRP A 86 3.88 6.13 12.17
N GLN A 87 4.22 4.89 11.83
CA GLN A 87 3.27 3.91 11.31
C GLN A 87 3.24 2.65 12.17
N THR A 88 2.21 1.83 11.95
CA THR A 88 2.02 0.58 12.69
C THR A 88 3.23 -0.34 12.54
N VAL A 89 3.67 -0.88 13.66
CA VAL A 89 4.64 -1.98 13.74
C VAL A 89 3.86 -3.23 14.09
N TRP A 90 4.12 -4.33 13.39
CA TRP A 90 3.55 -5.63 13.74
C TRP A 90 4.55 -6.75 13.55
N LEU A 91 4.29 -7.83 14.25
CA LEU A 91 4.99 -9.10 14.12
C LEU A 91 4.03 -10.07 13.43
N GLU A 92 4.51 -10.74 12.41
CA GLU A 92 3.78 -11.75 11.68
C GLU A 92 4.52 -13.07 11.77
N ARG A 93 3.79 -14.12 12.06
CA ARG A 93 4.30 -15.48 12.01
C ARG A 93 3.89 -16.08 10.68
N VAL A 94 4.86 -16.48 9.88
CA VAL A 94 4.66 -17.07 8.56
C VAL A 94 5.11 -18.53 8.52
N PRO A 95 4.51 -19.38 7.67
CA PRO A 95 4.98 -20.73 7.42
C PRO A 95 6.29 -20.73 6.59
N ASP A 96 6.86 -21.91 6.35
CA ASP A 96 8.08 -22.03 5.54
C ASP A 96 7.89 -21.55 4.10
N CYS A 97 6.68 -21.70 3.54
CA CYS A 97 6.32 -21.20 2.22
C CYS A 97 5.23 -20.11 2.35
N TYR A 98 5.58 -18.86 2.14
CA TYR A 98 4.67 -17.71 2.26
C TYR A 98 4.85 -16.69 1.13
N VAL A 99 3.85 -15.84 0.95
CA VAL A 99 3.88 -14.73 -0.02
C VAL A 99 4.70 -13.57 0.55
N GLN A 100 5.77 -13.19 -0.13
CA GLN A 100 6.61 -12.06 0.22
C GLN A 100 6.15 -10.75 -0.41
N GLU A 101 5.81 -10.80 -1.71
CA GLU A 101 5.35 -9.63 -2.47
C GLU A 101 4.23 -10.01 -3.44
N LEU A 102 3.30 -9.10 -3.66
CA LEU A 102 2.23 -9.21 -4.64
C LEU A 102 2.13 -7.94 -5.47
N THR A 103 2.24 -8.08 -6.78
CA THR A 103 1.96 -6.99 -7.74
C THR A 103 0.76 -7.35 -8.59
N ILE A 104 -0.22 -6.43 -8.67
CA ILE A 104 -1.44 -6.60 -9.46
C ILE A 104 -1.48 -5.48 -10.53
N THR A 105 -1.58 -5.88 -11.80
CA THR A 105 -1.61 -4.94 -12.92
C THR A 105 -2.83 -5.19 -13.79
N PRO A 106 -3.92 -4.40 -13.62
CA PRO A 106 -5.10 -4.49 -14.47
C PRO A 106 -4.86 -3.82 -15.84
N ASP A 107 -5.48 -4.37 -16.87
CA ASP A 107 -5.51 -3.86 -18.24
C ASP A 107 -6.95 -3.89 -18.74
N VAL A 108 -7.62 -2.74 -18.75
CA VAL A 108 -9.03 -2.60 -19.14
C VAL A 108 -9.28 -2.93 -20.60
N PRO A 109 -8.48 -2.46 -21.58
CA PRO A 109 -8.69 -2.76 -22.99
C PRO A 109 -8.72 -4.25 -23.33
N THR A 110 -7.86 -5.02 -22.70
CA THR A 110 -7.80 -6.47 -22.91
C THR A 110 -8.64 -7.26 -21.92
N ARG A 111 -9.22 -6.60 -20.93
CA ARG A 111 -9.94 -7.23 -19.79
C ARG A 111 -9.05 -8.21 -19.01
N THR A 112 -7.77 -7.93 -18.94
CA THR A 112 -6.79 -8.82 -18.33
C THR A 112 -6.28 -8.20 -17.04
N VAL A 113 -6.07 -9.03 -16.03
CA VAL A 113 -5.31 -8.65 -14.83
C VAL A 113 -4.09 -9.56 -14.72
N ARG A 114 -2.94 -8.96 -14.59
CA ARG A 114 -1.68 -9.68 -14.39
C ARG A 114 -1.33 -9.67 -12.92
N PHE A 115 -1.04 -10.83 -12.39
CA PHE A 115 -0.51 -11.04 -11.06
C PHE A 115 0.94 -11.49 -11.15
N ALA A 116 1.78 -10.92 -10.32
CA ALA A 116 3.15 -11.39 -10.08
C ALA A 116 3.35 -11.50 -8.57
N VAL A 117 3.82 -12.64 -8.11
CA VAL A 117 4.11 -12.89 -6.68
C VAL A 117 5.54 -13.35 -6.51
N SER A 118 6.15 -12.90 -5.41
CA SER A 118 7.37 -13.48 -4.89
C SER A 118 7.03 -14.29 -3.62
N VAL A 119 7.62 -15.46 -3.50
CA VAL A 119 7.38 -16.43 -2.42
C VAL A 119 8.69 -16.85 -1.77
N SER A 120 8.65 -17.29 -0.52
CA SER A 120 9.84 -17.70 0.23
C SER A 120 10.49 -18.99 -0.27
N SER A 121 9.69 -19.87 -0.92
CA SER A 121 10.17 -21.11 -1.53
C SER A 121 9.32 -21.50 -2.74
N ASP A 122 9.87 -22.29 -3.67
CA ASP A 122 9.16 -22.74 -4.85
C ASP A 122 7.98 -23.65 -4.48
N CYS A 123 6.78 -23.28 -4.90
CA CYS A 123 5.55 -23.98 -4.57
C CYS A 123 4.44 -23.72 -5.61
N LEU A 124 3.34 -24.46 -5.51
CA LEU A 124 2.14 -24.20 -6.31
C LEU A 124 1.40 -22.96 -5.76
N VAL A 125 1.16 -21.97 -6.61
CA VAL A 125 0.42 -20.75 -6.32
C VAL A 125 -0.93 -20.79 -7.03
N THR A 126 -2.00 -20.55 -6.28
CA THR A 126 -3.35 -20.40 -6.81
C THR A 126 -3.76 -18.93 -6.74
N PHE A 127 -4.26 -18.39 -7.84
CA PHE A 127 -4.75 -17.04 -7.99
C PHE A 127 -6.24 -17.09 -8.23
N ARG A 128 -7.03 -16.57 -7.32
CA ARG A 128 -8.49 -16.51 -7.39
C ARG A 128 -8.95 -15.07 -7.41
N VAL A 129 -9.85 -14.73 -8.31
CA VAL A 129 -10.49 -13.41 -8.38
C VAL A 129 -11.99 -13.59 -8.17
N THR A 130 -12.56 -12.79 -7.28
CA THR A 130 -13.99 -12.75 -7.03
C THR A 130 -14.56 -11.34 -7.26
N ALA A 131 -15.82 -11.29 -7.67
CA ALA A 131 -16.62 -10.09 -7.82
C ALA A 131 -17.94 -10.31 -7.10
N ASP A 132 -18.30 -9.46 -6.13
CA ASP A 132 -19.50 -9.62 -5.28
C ASP A 132 -19.61 -11.04 -4.68
N GLY A 133 -18.47 -11.57 -4.22
CA GLY A 133 -18.40 -12.90 -3.60
C GLY A 133 -18.51 -14.09 -4.58
N ARG A 134 -18.55 -13.85 -5.90
CA ARG A 134 -18.58 -14.90 -6.93
C ARG A 134 -17.24 -15.01 -7.61
N GLU A 135 -16.73 -16.23 -7.79
CA GLU A 135 -15.51 -16.47 -8.57
C GLU A 135 -15.72 -16.08 -10.04
N VAL A 136 -14.87 -15.20 -10.55
CA VAL A 136 -14.89 -14.73 -11.95
C VAL A 136 -13.65 -15.16 -12.72
N ALA A 137 -12.56 -15.49 -12.03
CA ALA A 137 -11.37 -16.02 -12.66
C ALA A 137 -10.52 -16.82 -11.66
N LEU A 138 -9.89 -17.89 -12.14
CA LEU A 138 -9.01 -18.76 -11.39
C LEU A 138 -7.84 -19.20 -12.27
N ALA A 139 -6.62 -19.16 -11.75
CA ALA A 139 -5.45 -19.77 -12.38
C ALA A 139 -4.52 -20.37 -11.33
N ARG A 140 -3.65 -21.26 -11.78
CA ARG A 140 -2.58 -21.83 -10.98
C ARG A 140 -1.28 -21.76 -11.74
N ASN A 141 -0.20 -21.49 -11.05
CA ASN A 141 1.14 -21.56 -11.61
C ASN A 141 2.11 -22.02 -10.53
N THR A 142 3.17 -22.74 -10.90
CA THR A 142 4.23 -23.11 -9.99
C THR A 142 5.25 -21.98 -9.94
N ALA A 143 5.60 -21.56 -8.74
CA ALA A 143 6.72 -20.63 -8.54
C ALA A 143 8.03 -21.35 -8.91
N VAL A 144 8.86 -20.67 -9.68
CA VAL A 144 10.20 -21.09 -10.05
C VAL A 144 11.17 -19.96 -9.75
N HIS A 145 12.24 -20.26 -9.05
CA HIS A 145 13.14 -19.25 -8.53
C HIS A 145 12.41 -18.19 -7.67
N HIS A 146 11.50 -18.66 -6.81
CA HIS A 146 10.70 -17.83 -5.90
C HIS A 146 9.72 -16.87 -6.61
N GLN A 147 9.43 -17.06 -7.89
CA GLN A 147 8.55 -16.19 -8.66
C GLN A 147 7.45 -16.97 -9.38
N ALA A 148 6.22 -16.48 -9.29
CA ALA A 148 5.12 -16.95 -10.11
C ALA A 148 4.34 -15.77 -10.70
N SER A 149 3.87 -15.91 -11.93
CA SER A 149 3.01 -14.90 -12.54
C SER A 149 1.94 -15.56 -13.41
N VAL A 150 0.78 -14.90 -13.47
CA VAL A 150 -0.33 -15.28 -14.34
C VAL A 150 -0.97 -14.05 -14.96
N ALA A 151 -1.60 -14.21 -16.10
CA ALA A 151 -2.49 -13.22 -16.69
C ALA A 151 -3.89 -13.84 -16.80
N LEU A 152 -4.84 -13.30 -16.03
CA LEU A 152 -6.22 -13.76 -16.01
C LEU A 152 -7.09 -12.81 -16.82
N LYS A 153 -7.86 -13.35 -17.75
CA LYS A 153 -8.84 -12.61 -18.54
C LYS A 153 -10.20 -12.70 -17.86
N LEU A 154 -10.76 -11.54 -17.52
CA LEU A 154 -12.10 -11.47 -16.96
C LEU A 154 -13.14 -11.72 -18.07
N PRO A 155 -14.22 -12.48 -17.77
CA PRO A 155 -15.38 -12.57 -18.65
C PRO A 155 -15.97 -11.17 -18.90
N GLU A 156 -16.60 -10.97 -20.06
CA GLU A 156 -17.15 -9.67 -20.45
C GLU A 156 -18.26 -9.23 -19.48
N GLU A 157 -19.09 -10.16 -19.11
CA GLU A 157 -20.20 -9.97 -18.15
C GLU A 157 -19.73 -9.67 -16.71
N ALA A 158 -18.48 -10.00 -16.40
CA ALA A 158 -17.87 -9.71 -15.10
C ALA A 158 -17.02 -8.44 -15.10
N LEU A 159 -16.89 -7.77 -16.25
CA LEU A 159 -16.12 -6.53 -16.30
C LEU A 159 -16.90 -5.37 -15.70
N HIS A 160 -16.44 -4.87 -14.56
CA HIS A 160 -16.95 -3.71 -13.89
C HIS A 160 -15.80 -2.71 -13.68
N CYS A 161 -15.85 -1.60 -14.41
CA CYS A 161 -14.81 -0.58 -14.33
C CYS A 161 -15.03 0.35 -13.15
N TRP A 162 -14.02 0.57 -12.37
CA TRP A 162 -14.03 1.52 -11.26
C TRP A 162 -14.15 2.96 -11.73
N SER A 163 -14.98 3.73 -11.05
CA SER A 163 -15.03 5.20 -11.19
C SER A 163 -15.26 5.85 -9.82
N PRO A 164 -15.06 7.19 -9.69
CA PRO A 164 -15.41 7.90 -8.47
C PRO A 164 -16.89 7.81 -8.07
N ASP A 165 -17.78 7.51 -8.99
CA ASP A 165 -19.22 7.37 -8.74
C ASP A 165 -19.65 5.91 -8.57
N ASP A 166 -18.79 4.98 -8.96
CA ASP A 166 -18.98 3.54 -8.86
C ASP A 166 -17.64 2.85 -8.56
N PRO A 167 -17.21 2.80 -7.27
CA PRO A 167 -15.87 2.37 -6.87
C PRO A 167 -15.76 0.85 -6.70
N PHE A 168 -16.14 0.11 -7.72
CA PHE A 168 -16.13 -1.34 -7.68
C PHE A 168 -14.72 -1.92 -7.52
N LEU A 169 -14.56 -2.83 -6.57
CA LEU A 169 -13.32 -3.55 -6.31
C LEU A 169 -13.54 -5.06 -6.52
N TYR A 170 -12.56 -5.71 -7.13
CA TYR A 170 -12.46 -7.15 -7.17
C TYR A 170 -11.62 -7.63 -6.00
N ASP A 171 -12.07 -8.69 -5.34
CA ASP A 171 -11.26 -9.34 -4.32
C ASP A 171 -10.32 -10.35 -4.96
N VAL A 172 -9.15 -10.50 -4.36
CA VAL A 172 -8.10 -11.41 -4.78
C VAL A 172 -7.68 -12.28 -3.62
N GLU A 173 -7.62 -13.58 -3.86
CA GLU A 173 -7.01 -14.54 -2.95
C GLU A 173 -5.82 -15.20 -3.63
N ILE A 174 -4.66 -15.10 -3.01
CA ILE A 174 -3.45 -15.84 -3.39
C ILE A 174 -3.24 -16.93 -2.36
N SER A 175 -3.32 -18.19 -2.80
CA SER A 175 -3.19 -19.34 -1.90
C SER A 175 -1.97 -20.18 -2.25
N LEU A 176 -1.16 -20.48 -1.26
CA LEU A 176 -0.06 -21.43 -1.24
C LEU A 176 -0.49 -22.67 -0.44
N PRO A 177 0.32 -23.76 -0.39
CA PRO A 177 -0.02 -24.93 0.41
C PRO A 177 -0.28 -24.62 1.90
N GLU A 178 0.44 -23.64 2.48
CA GLU A 178 0.39 -23.33 3.91
C GLU A 178 0.12 -21.85 4.21
N ASP A 179 -0.03 -21.00 3.17
CA ASP A 179 -0.25 -19.57 3.32
C ASP A 179 -1.40 -19.08 2.44
N LYS A 180 -2.05 -18.02 2.88
CA LYS A 180 -3.14 -17.36 2.17
C LYS A 180 -3.06 -15.85 2.37
N VAL A 181 -3.01 -15.12 1.26
CA VAL A 181 -3.05 -13.66 1.25
C VAL A 181 -4.28 -13.16 0.53
N GLU A 182 -4.99 -12.23 1.15
CA GLU A 182 -6.13 -11.54 0.57
C GLU A 182 -5.74 -10.12 0.15
N SER A 183 -6.21 -9.70 -1.00
CA SER A 183 -5.95 -8.38 -1.57
C SER A 183 -7.12 -7.95 -2.45
N TYR A 184 -6.98 -6.81 -3.14
CA TYR A 184 -8.00 -6.30 -4.03
C TYR A 184 -7.39 -5.53 -5.20
N PHE A 185 -8.18 -5.32 -6.26
CA PHE A 185 -7.84 -4.40 -7.35
C PHE A 185 -9.09 -3.78 -7.97
N ALA A 186 -8.87 -2.71 -8.72
CA ALA A 186 -9.89 -2.07 -9.54
C ALA A 186 -9.54 -2.19 -11.02
N MET A 187 -10.50 -2.52 -11.86
CA MET A 187 -10.36 -2.40 -13.30
C MET A 187 -10.55 -0.92 -13.67
N ARG A 188 -9.45 -0.19 -13.85
CA ARG A 188 -9.45 1.21 -14.26
C ARG A 188 -8.27 1.54 -15.14
N GLN A 189 -8.48 2.47 -16.06
CA GLN A 189 -7.43 2.96 -16.95
C GLN A 189 -7.45 4.49 -17.03
N TRP A 190 -6.29 5.08 -16.83
CA TRP A 190 -6.06 6.50 -17.07
C TRP A 190 -5.36 6.71 -18.41
N THR A 191 -5.91 7.63 -19.22
CA THR A 191 -5.31 8.02 -20.49
C THR A 191 -5.39 9.52 -20.67
N CYS A 192 -4.58 10.06 -21.60
CA CYS A 192 -4.74 11.39 -22.11
C CYS A 192 -5.05 11.27 -23.59
N GLN A 193 -6.26 11.70 -23.99
CA GLN A 193 -6.75 11.57 -25.37
C GLN A 193 -7.26 12.93 -25.88
N PRO A 194 -7.10 13.25 -27.17
CA PRO A 194 -7.66 14.46 -27.74
C PRO A 194 -9.22 14.37 -27.81
N ASP A 195 -9.87 15.45 -27.45
CA ASP A 195 -11.31 15.61 -27.69
C ASP A 195 -11.62 15.90 -29.18
N ALA A 196 -12.88 16.11 -29.51
CA ALA A 196 -13.33 16.41 -30.87
C ALA A 196 -12.68 17.67 -31.49
N HIS A 197 -12.09 18.53 -30.69
CA HIS A 197 -11.37 19.74 -31.09
C HIS A 197 -9.84 19.57 -31.07
N GLY A 198 -9.34 18.35 -30.83
CA GLY A 198 -7.92 18.06 -30.74
C GLY A 198 -7.26 18.48 -29.42
N ILE A 199 -8.05 18.87 -28.42
CA ILE A 199 -7.54 19.31 -27.11
C ILE A 199 -7.31 18.07 -26.23
N PRO A 200 -6.09 17.87 -25.67
CA PRO A 200 -5.83 16.76 -24.76
C PRO A 200 -6.71 16.82 -23.51
N ARG A 201 -7.36 15.71 -23.18
CA ARG A 201 -8.20 15.53 -21.99
C ARG A 201 -7.73 14.34 -21.17
N PHE A 202 -7.77 14.48 -19.85
CA PHE A 202 -7.68 13.33 -18.99
C PHE A 202 -8.94 12.48 -19.16
N CYS A 203 -8.74 11.18 -19.34
CA CYS A 203 -9.82 10.21 -19.49
C CYS A 203 -9.66 9.09 -18.46
N LEU A 204 -10.77 8.73 -17.84
CA LEU A 204 -10.91 7.54 -17.01
C LEU A 204 -11.75 6.53 -17.80
N ASN A 205 -11.20 5.32 -18.01
CA ASN A 205 -11.86 4.24 -18.78
C ASN A 205 -12.34 4.72 -20.17
N GLY A 206 -11.52 5.56 -20.83
CA GLY A 206 -11.83 6.12 -22.14
C GLY A 206 -12.81 7.30 -22.15
N GLN A 207 -13.37 7.70 -21.01
CA GLN A 207 -14.29 8.85 -20.90
C GLN A 207 -13.57 10.08 -20.33
N PRO A 208 -13.73 11.26 -20.94
CA PRO A 208 -13.17 12.49 -20.39
C PRO A 208 -13.66 12.76 -18.97
N ILE A 209 -12.76 13.14 -18.07
CA ILE A 209 -13.07 13.45 -16.68
C ILE A 209 -12.45 14.79 -16.29
N LEU A 210 -13.22 15.64 -15.62
CA LEU A 210 -12.69 16.81 -14.96
C LEU A 210 -12.13 16.45 -13.60
N LEU A 211 -10.82 16.63 -13.40
CA LEU A 211 -10.19 16.44 -12.11
C LEU A 211 -10.36 17.70 -11.26
N ASN A 212 -11.25 17.62 -10.29
CA ASN A 212 -11.50 18.66 -9.30
C ASN A 212 -10.96 18.19 -7.95
N GLY A 213 -9.84 18.75 -7.50
CA GLY A 213 -9.11 18.20 -6.38
C GLY A 213 -8.58 19.17 -5.37
N LEU A 214 -8.27 18.64 -4.20
CA LEU A 214 -7.60 19.36 -3.11
C LEU A 214 -6.16 18.89 -2.96
N LEU A 215 -5.31 19.82 -2.50
CA LEU A 215 -3.98 19.51 -2.01
C LEU A 215 -4.11 18.97 -0.58
N ASP A 216 -3.57 17.78 -0.34
CA ASP A 216 -3.56 17.14 0.97
C ASP A 216 -2.11 16.90 1.42
N GLN A 217 -1.75 17.41 2.56
CA GLN A 217 -0.41 17.30 3.13
C GLN A 217 -0.31 16.22 4.20
N GLY A 218 -1.42 15.64 4.64
CA GLY A 218 -1.47 14.50 5.56
C GLY A 218 -0.96 14.81 6.95
N TYR A 219 -1.24 16.01 7.48
CA TYR A 219 -0.94 16.37 8.86
C TYR A 219 -2.21 16.43 9.71
N TRP A 220 -2.16 15.83 10.88
CA TRP A 220 -3.24 15.75 11.85
C TRP A 220 -2.88 16.58 13.11
N VAL A 221 -3.87 17.19 13.71
CA VAL A 221 -3.64 18.04 14.90
C VAL A 221 -3.05 17.23 16.06
N ASP A 222 -3.56 16.01 16.27
CA ASP A 222 -3.19 15.18 17.42
C ASP A 222 -2.02 14.24 17.13
N GLY A 223 -1.85 13.81 15.88
CA GLY A 223 -0.90 12.74 15.52
C GLY A 223 0.15 13.13 14.49
N LEU A 224 0.22 14.40 14.08
CA LEU A 224 1.12 14.90 13.05
C LEU A 224 1.00 14.05 11.75
N TYR A 225 1.93 13.14 11.48
CA TYR A 225 1.87 12.24 10.33
C TYR A 225 0.87 11.08 10.48
N THR A 226 0.50 10.77 11.72
CA THR A 226 -0.35 9.61 12.00
C THR A 226 -1.81 10.04 12.16
N PRO A 227 -2.74 9.53 11.34
CA PRO A 227 -4.16 9.79 11.56
C PRO A 227 -4.61 9.19 12.89
N PRO A 228 -5.57 9.82 13.60
CA PRO A 228 -6.01 9.34 14.91
C PRO A 228 -6.76 7.99 14.84
N SER A 229 -7.44 7.72 13.72
CA SER A 229 -8.08 6.42 13.45
C SER A 229 -8.39 6.26 11.96
N ASP A 230 -8.79 5.05 11.56
CA ASP A 230 -9.26 4.78 10.18
C ASP A 230 -10.57 5.50 9.89
N GLU A 231 -11.46 5.58 10.88
CA GLU A 231 -12.73 6.31 10.76
C GLU A 231 -12.49 7.81 10.52
N ALA A 232 -11.44 8.39 11.10
CA ALA A 232 -11.09 9.78 10.83
C ALA A 232 -10.68 9.98 9.37
N VAL A 233 -9.90 9.07 8.80
CA VAL A 233 -9.53 9.07 7.37
C VAL A 233 -10.77 8.92 6.50
N VAL A 234 -11.64 7.95 6.79
CA VAL A 234 -12.89 7.74 6.04
C VAL A 234 -13.78 8.99 6.08
N ASN A 235 -13.95 9.59 7.26
CA ASN A 235 -14.75 10.81 7.44
C ASN A 235 -14.20 12.00 6.66
N GLU A 236 -12.86 12.18 6.63
CA GLU A 236 -12.22 13.21 5.82
C GLU A 236 -12.51 13.00 4.34
N LEU A 237 -12.29 11.78 3.83
CA LEU A 237 -12.53 11.43 2.43
C LEU A 237 -13.99 11.65 2.02
N GLN A 238 -14.94 11.23 2.85
CA GLN A 238 -16.37 11.43 2.61
C GLN A 238 -16.76 12.90 2.57
N ARG A 239 -16.20 13.74 3.46
CA ARG A 239 -16.43 15.19 3.45
C ARG A 239 -15.88 15.84 2.20
N VAL A 240 -14.67 15.47 1.77
CA VAL A 240 -14.07 15.98 0.53
C VAL A 240 -14.96 15.63 -0.66
N LYS A 241 -15.46 14.41 -0.74
CA LYS A 241 -16.39 14.00 -1.78
C LYS A 241 -17.72 14.75 -1.71
N ALA A 242 -18.31 14.89 -0.54
CA ALA A 242 -19.56 15.63 -0.34
C ALA A 242 -19.48 17.11 -0.78
N LEU A 243 -18.28 17.69 -0.76
CA LEU A 243 -18.00 19.04 -1.28
C LEU A 243 -17.83 19.08 -2.81
N GLY A 244 -17.96 17.93 -3.51
CA GLY A 244 -17.88 17.85 -4.97
C GLY A 244 -16.46 17.64 -5.52
N PHE A 245 -15.49 17.32 -4.68
CA PHE A 245 -14.15 16.96 -5.14
C PHE A 245 -14.06 15.46 -5.48
N ASN A 246 -13.29 15.15 -6.52
CA ASN A 246 -13.07 13.78 -6.98
C ASN A 246 -11.59 13.38 -6.97
N LEU A 247 -10.72 14.24 -6.44
CA LEU A 247 -9.27 14.05 -6.43
C LEU A 247 -8.66 14.56 -5.13
N LEU A 248 -7.72 13.80 -4.56
CA LEU A 248 -6.77 14.29 -3.56
C LEU A 248 -5.36 14.20 -4.12
N ARG A 249 -4.62 15.30 -4.06
CA ARG A 249 -3.20 15.33 -4.39
C ARG A 249 -2.38 15.29 -3.10
N LYS A 250 -1.83 14.13 -2.78
CA LYS A 250 -0.86 14.01 -1.67
C LYS A 250 0.40 14.80 -2.00
N HIS A 251 0.77 15.70 -1.11
CA HIS A 251 1.88 16.62 -1.30
C HIS A 251 2.96 16.41 -0.26
N ALA A 252 4.19 16.17 -0.72
CA ALA A 252 5.41 16.06 0.09
C ALA A 252 5.36 14.96 1.17
N LYS A 253 4.48 13.95 1.02
CA LYS A 253 4.30 12.82 1.92
C LYS A 253 3.78 11.61 1.15
N ILE A 254 4.21 10.42 1.54
CA ILE A 254 3.63 9.14 1.12
C ILE A 254 2.91 8.57 2.34
N GLU A 255 1.63 8.25 2.17
CA GLU A 255 0.81 7.69 3.24
C GLU A 255 1.07 6.19 3.46
N PRO A 256 0.67 5.64 4.64
CA PRO A 256 0.62 4.20 4.84
C PRO A 256 -0.28 3.52 3.82
N GLN A 257 0.02 2.28 3.44
CA GLN A 257 -0.82 1.53 2.49
C GLN A 257 -2.28 1.43 2.95
N ARG A 258 -2.53 1.30 4.26
CA ARG A 258 -3.88 1.27 4.83
C ARG A 258 -4.69 2.56 4.57
N TRP A 259 -4.03 3.69 4.34
CA TRP A 259 -4.70 4.95 4.00
C TRP A 259 -5.28 4.93 2.58
N TYR A 260 -4.62 4.20 1.65
CA TYR A 260 -5.08 4.12 0.26
C TYR A 260 -6.29 3.18 0.08
N TYR A 261 -6.51 2.26 1.01
CA TYR A 261 -7.66 1.36 0.94
C TYR A 261 -9.00 2.11 1.06
N PRO A 262 -9.25 2.94 2.09
CA PRO A 262 -10.43 3.80 2.15
C PRO A 262 -10.64 4.65 0.90
N VAL A 263 -9.59 5.20 0.32
CA VAL A 263 -9.69 5.97 -0.93
C VAL A 263 -10.25 5.13 -2.06
N SER A 264 -9.83 3.87 -2.17
CA SER A 264 -10.24 2.98 -3.25
C SER A 264 -11.73 2.66 -3.22
N TYR A 265 -12.35 2.53 -2.04
CA TYR A 265 -13.78 2.25 -1.90
C TYR A 265 -14.64 3.48 -1.56
N THR A 266 -14.05 4.64 -1.22
CA THR A 266 -14.81 5.88 -0.89
C THR A 266 -14.93 6.85 -2.05
N HIS A 267 -14.60 6.44 -3.27
CA HIS A 267 -14.90 7.23 -4.48
C HIS A 267 -13.98 8.42 -4.79
N LEU A 268 -12.75 8.45 -4.29
CA LEU A 268 -11.77 9.48 -4.63
C LEU A 268 -10.66 8.91 -5.52
N THR A 269 -10.22 9.74 -6.45
CA THR A 269 -9.07 9.43 -7.30
C THR A 269 -7.78 9.93 -6.65
N LEU A 270 -6.76 9.08 -6.66
CA LEU A 270 -5.40 9.49 -6.35
C LEU A 270 -4.55 9.32 -7.61
N PRO A 271 -3.94 10.36 -8.15
CA PRO A 271 -2.89 10.17 -9.11
C PRO A 271 -1.67 9.60 -8.40
N THR A 272 -1.40 8.33 -8.64
CA THR A 272 -0.11 7.74 -8.28
C THR A 272 0.88 8.21 -9.34
N ILE A 273 1.65 9.22 -9.04
CA ILE A 273 2.83 9.54 -9.84
C ILE A 273 3.87 8.48 -9.46
N ARG A 274 4.11 7.56 -10.37
CA ARG A 274 5.29 6.69 -10.33
C ARG A 274 6.49 7.46 -10.84
#